data_f4ecfb297bf85bd9b12c3cb9ff872235
#
_entry.id   f4ecfb297bf85bd9b12c3cb9ff872235
#
_cell.length_a   1.000
_cell.length_b   1.000
_cell.length_c   1.000
_cell.angle_alpha   90.00
_cell.angle_beta   90.00
_cell.angle_gamma   90.00
#
_symmetry.space_group_name_H-M   'P 1'
#
loop_
_entity.id
_entity.type
_entity.pdbx_description
1 polymer ?
#
loop_
_entity_poly.entity_id
_entity_poly.type
_entity_poly.pdbx_seq_one_letter_code
_entity_poly.pdbx_strand_id
1 'polypeptide(L)'
;MSTRSRIGILLPDDSILSVYHHWDGYPEWLGVTLVEHFNTFEKASELIDGGNMGCCYSDNEYNDETGEYEKIEPRATYYGGDEEAPILSKNFDEFTRIDCWQEYAYVFVKDRWVGYSVRHKWNDDYSKMTDCIVEEVEIPKKQTVE
;
A
#
# COMPACT_ATOMS: atom_id res chain seq x y z
N MET A 1 -3.60 15.17 -7.56
CA MET A 1 -4.48 14.24 -6.81
C MET A 1 -3.69 13.04 -6.33
N SER A 2 -3.93 12.64 -5.11
CA SER A 2 -3.28 11.46 -4.55
C SER A 2 -3.93 10.19 -5.07
N THR A 3 -3.13 9.18 -5.37
CA THR A 3 -3.61 7.83 -5.62
C THR A 3 -3.45 7.05 -4.33
N ARG A 4 -4.57 6.83 -3.65
CA ARG A 4 -4.59 6.21 -2.33
C ARG A 4 -4.57 4.69 -2.43
N SER A 5 -3.91 4.05 -1.47
CA SER A 5 -3.81 2.60 -1.44
C SER A 5 -3.79 2.08 -0.01
N ARG A 6 -3.91 0.77 0.12
CA ARG A 6 -3.78 0.10 1.40
C ARG A 6 -2.77 -1.03 1.26
N ILE A 7 -1.88 -1.16 2.24
CA ILE A 7 -0.79 -2.12 2.21
C ILE A 7 -1.01 -3.10 3.35
N GLY A 8 -1.08 -4.39 3.05
CA GLY A 8 -1.33 -5.42 4.04
C GLY A 8 -0.35 -6.57 3.98
N ILE A 9 -0.36 -7.37 5.04
CA ILE A 9 0.40 -8.61 5.14
C ILE A 9 -0.53 -9.72 5.59
N LEU A 10 -0.50 -10.84 4.86
CA LEU A 10 -1.31 -12.02 5.20
C LEU A 10 -0.64 -12.79 6.33
N LEU A 11 -1.37 -12.97 7.42
CA LEU A 11 -0.90 -13.69 8.59
C LEU A 11 -1.26 -15.19 8.50
N PRO A 12 -0.65 -16.06 9.31
CA PRO A 12 -0.88 -17.50 9.21
C PRO A 12 -2.33 -17.96 9.40
N ASP A 13 -3.16 -17.18 10.08
CA ASP A 13 -4.58 -17.49 10.30
C ASP A 13 -5.50 -16.90 9.22
N ASP A 14 -4.92 -16.44 8.09
CA ASP A 14 -5.62 -15.79 6.98
C ASP A 14 -6.17 -14.39 7.28
N SER A 15 -5.87 -13.84 8.45
CA SER A 15 -6.15 -12.43 8.72
C SER A 15 -5.12 -11.54 7.99
N ILE A 16 -5.48 -10.27 7.83
CA ILE A 16 -4.60 -9.30 7.16
C ILE A 16 -4.42 -8.08 8.06
N LEU A 17 -3.17 -7.79 8.38
CA LEU A 17 -2.81 -6.57 9.09
C LEU A 17 -2.43 -5.52 8.04
N SER A 18 -3.05 -4.34 8.07
CA SER A 18 -2.87 -3.37 6.99
C SER A 18 -2.82 -1.93 7.46
N VAL A 19 -2.23 -1.10 6.61
CA VAL A 19 -2.08 0.34 6.82
C VAL A 19 -2.50 1.12 5.58
N TYR A 20 -2.83 2.39 5.77
CA TYR A 20 -3.15 3.33 4.71
C TYR A 20 -1.87 3.94 4.13
N HIS A 21 -1.88 4.18 2.81
CA HIS A 21 -0.79 4.85 2.07
C HIS A 21 -1.41 5.94 1.20
N HIS A 22 -0.91 7.17 1.26
CA HIS A 22 -1.56 8.33 0.68
C HIS A 22 -1.12 8.70 -0.74
N TRP A 23 0.20 8.78 -1.00
CA TRP A 23 0.73 9.31 -2.26
C TRP A 23 1.24 8.24 -3.20
N ASP A 24 0.85 8.33 -4.50
CA ASP A 24 1.42 7.51 -5.57
C ASP A 24 1.28 6.00 -5.34
N GLY A 25 0.09 5.58 -4.92
CA GLY A 25 -0.20 4.18 -4.58
C GLY A 25 -0.45 3.25 -5.76
N TYR A 26 -0.21 3.68 -7.00
CA TYR A 26 -0.46 2.85 -8.17
C TYR A 26 0.67 1.83 -8.41
N PRO A 27 0.39 0.75 -9.15
CA PRO A 27 1.35 -0.37 -9.28
C PRO A 27 2.72 0.01 -9.84
N GLU A 28 2.77 0.96 -10.77
CA GLU A 28 4.00 1.40 -11.43
C GLU A 28 4.95 2.12 -10.47
N TRP A 29 4.46 2.58 -9.33
CA TRP A 29 5.26 3.29 -8.34
C TRP A 29 5.34 2.53 -7.02
N LEU A 30 4.25 2.51 -6.25
CA LEU A 30 4.25 1.82 -4.95
C LEU A 30 4.46 0.31 -5.11
N GLY A 31 3.78 -0.31 -6.08
CA GLY A 31 3.94 -1.74 -6.31
C GLY A 31 5.39 -2.13 -6.58
N VAL A 32 6.05 -1.39 -7.46
CA VAL A 32 7.48 -1.60 -7.77
C VAL A 32 8.35 -1.40 -6.54
N THR A 33 8.09 -0.34 -5.77
CA THR A 33 8.85 -0.05 -4.53
C THR A 33 8.74 -1.20 -3.52
N LEU A 34 7.54 -1.73 -3.33
CA LEU A 34 7.32 -2.85 -2.41
C LEU A 34 8.08 -4.10 -2.85
N VAL A 35 8.00 -4.43 -4.14
CA VAL A 35 8.67 -5.61 -4.69
C VAL A 35 10.20 -5.48 -4.62
N GLU A 36 10.73 -4.30 -4.92
CA GLU A 36 12.18 -4.10 -4.96
C GLU A 36 12.83 -3.95 -3.59
N HIS A 37 12.14 -3.36 -2.62
CA HIS A 37 12.78 -2.95 -1.36
C HIS A 37 12.17 -3.55 -0.10
N PHE A 38 10.98 -4.15 -0.17
CA PHE A 38 10.26 -4.67 1.00
C PHE A 38 9.77 -6.10 0.77
N ASN A 39 10.50 -6.90 0.01
CA ASN A 39 10.06 -8.19 -0.50
C ASN A 39 10.46 -9.37 0.39
N THR A 40 10.39 -9.19 1.70
CA THR A 40 10.52 -10.28 2.69
C THR A 40 9.47 -10.07 3.76
N PHE A 41 9.10 -11.15 4.46
CA PHE A 41 8.14 -11.05 5.56
C PHE A 41 8.62 -10.05 6.61
N GLU A 42 9.90 -10.08 6.94
CA GLU A 42 10.50 -9.19 7.92
C GLU A 42 10.38 -7.72 7.51
N LYS A 43 10.76 -7.40 6.28
CA LYS A 43 10.70 -6.02 5.77
C LYS A 43 9.25 -5.55 5.58
N ALA A 44 8.36 -6.42 5.12
CA ALA A 44 6.95 -6.09 4.98
C ALA A 44 6.32 -5.83 6.35
N SER A 45 6.64 -6.66 7.35
CA SER A 45 6.16 -6.48 8.72
C SER A 45 6.65 -5.16 9.33
N GLU A 46 7.91 -4.85 9.18
CA GLU A 46 8.48 -3.59 9.68
C GLU A 46 7.82 -2.38 9.04
N LEU A 47 7.58 -2.45 7.73
CA LEU A 47 6.90 -1.37 7.01
C LEU A 47 5.51 -1.12 7.57
N ILE A 48 4.74 -2.18 7.78
CA ILE A 48 3.35 -2.09 8.26
C ILE A 48 3.28 -1.69 9.73
N ASP A 49 4.23 -2.14 10.55
CA ASP A 49 4.27 -1.83 11.98
C ASP A 49 4.35 -0.34 12.27
N GLY A 50 4.87 0.45 11.36
CA GLY A 50 4.93 1.90 11.50
C GLY A 50 3.58 2.60 11.44
N GLY A 51 2.54 1.93 10.94
CA GLY A 51 1.20 2.48 10.82
C GLY A 51 0.94 3.17 9.48
N ASN A 52 -0.10 3.98 9.44
CA ASN A 52 -0.48 4.71 8.24
C ASN A 52 0.62 5.66 7.80
N MET A 53 0.82 5.77 6.49
CA MET A 53 1.93 6.53 5.92
C MET A 53 1.50 7.47 4.81
N GLY A 54 2.23 8.57 4.67
CA GLY A 54 2.03 9.50 3.56
C GLY A 54 2.64 8.97 2.28
N CYS A 55 3.87 8.49 2.35
CA CYS A 55 4.59 7.99 1.19
C CYS A 55 5.57 6.91 1.58
N CYS A 56 5.76 5.95 0.67
CA CYS A 56 6.80 4.92 0.78
C CYS A 56 7.81 5.18 -0.32
N TYR A 57 9.01 5.58 0.06
CA TYR A 57 10.07 5.91 -0.88
C TYR A 57 10.92 4.69 -1.23
N SER A 58 11.33 4.63 -2.48
CA SER A 58 12.31 3.67 -2.96
C SER A 58 13.72 4.12 -2.55
N ASP A 59 14.71 3.88 -3.39
CA ASP A 59 16.10 4.22 -3.08
C ASP A 59 16.52 5.62 -3.57
N ASN A 60 15.54 6.48 -3.91
CA ASN A 60 15.83 7.84 -4.35
C ASN A 60 14.73 8.82 -3.94
N GLU A 61 15.10 10.07 -3.79
CA GLU A 61 14.20 11.16 -3.44
C GLU A 61 14.59 12.40 -4.24
N TYR A 62 13.59 13.12 -4.78
CA TYR A 62 13.84 14.35 -5.52
C TYR A 62 14.20 15.50 -4.57
N ASN A 63 15.30 16.17 -4.86
CA ASN A 63 15.72 17.34 -4.08
C ASN A 63 15.34 18.61 -4.84
N ASP A 64 14.37 19.35 -4.29
CA ASP A 64 13.85 20.59 -4.88
C ASP A 64 14.92 21.69 -5.01
N GLU A 65 15.90 21.70 -4.11
CA GLU A 65 16.94 22.73 -4.10
C GLU A 65 17.95 22.53 -5.22
N THR A 66 18.27 21.26 -5.54
CA THR A 66 19.27 20.95 -6.58
C THR A 66 18.64 20.59 -7.91
N GLY A 67 17.34 20.23 -7.90
CA GLY A 67 16.66 19.75 -9.11
C GLY A 67 17.05 18.34 -9.52
N GLU A 68 17.70 17.60 -8.66
CA GLU A 68 18.19 16.25 -8.93
C GLU A 68 17.66 15.22 -7.94
N TYR A 69 17.68 13.95 -8.36
CA TYR A 69 17.36 12.83 -7.46
C TYR A 69 18.58 12.42 -6.66
N GLU A 70 18.40 12.21 -5.37
CA GLU A 70 19.44 11.76 -4.47
C GLU A 70 19.14 10.33 -4.02
N LYS A 71 20.19 9.54 -3.85
CA LYS A 71 20.07 8.17 -3.34
C LYS A 71 19.79 8.19 -1.84
N ILE A 72 18.79 7.43 -1.42
CA ILE A 72 18.40 7.31 -0.01
C ILE A 72 18.19 5.84 0.33
N GLU A 73 18.14 5.53 1.63
CA GLU A 73 17.67 4.22 2.08
C GLU A 73 16.15 4.16 1.90
N PRO A 74 15.59 3.05 1.38
CA PRO A 74 14.14 2.91 1.25
C PRO A 74 13.46 3.08 2.61
N ARG A 75 12.43 3.93 2.64
CA ARG A 75 11.74 4.25 3.89
C ARG A 75 10.31 4.74 3.65
N ALA A 76 9.51 4.71 4.70
CA ALA A 76 8.18 5.31 4.69
C ALA A 76 8.16 6.56 5.58
N THR A 77 7.30 7.51 5.22
CA THR A 77 7.02 8.67 6.07
C THR A 77 5.69 8.41 6.77
N TYR A 78 5.76 8.11 8.06
CA TYR A 78 4.59 7.75 8.86
C TYR A 78 3.95 8.98 9.48
N TYR A 79 2.61 8.95 9.62
CA TYR A 79 1.89 10.01 10.31
C TYR A 79 2.14 9.99 11.82
N GLY A 80 2.28 8.78 12.38
CA GLY A 80 2.52 8.60 13.81
C GLY A 80 1.26 8.75 14.66
N GLY A 81 1.30 8.17 15.85
CA GLY A 81 0.21 8.23 16.82
C GLY A 81 -0.67 6.99 16.81
N ASP A 82 -1.41 6.81 17.90
CA ASP A 82 -2.25 5.62 18.12
C ASP A 82 -3.39 5.50 17.11
N GLU A 83 -3.90 6.63 16.62
CA GLU A 83 -4.98 6.66 15.63
C GLU A 83 -4.53 6.16 14.26
N GLU A 84 -3.23 6.14 14.03
CA GLU A 84 -2.64 5.73 12.75
C GLU A 84 -2.12 4.30 12.78
N ALA A 85 -2.48 3.53 13.81
CA ALA A 85 -2.03 2.15 13.97
C ALA A 85 -2.59 1.21 12.88
N PRO A 86 -1.89 0.11 12.59
CA PRO A 86 -2.42 -0.88 11.63
C PRO A 86 -3.77 -1.44 12.05
N ILE A 87 -4.57 -1.82 11.06
CA ILE A 87 -5.89 -2.43 11.27
C ILE A 87 -5.79 -3.92 10.94
N LEU A 88 -6.29 -4.76 11.84
CA LEU A 88 -6.37 -6.20 11.63
C LEU A 88 -7.76 -6.54 11.06
N SER A 89 -7.78 -7.14 9.87
CA SER A 89 -8.99 -7.64 9.22
C SER A 89 -9.02 -9.16 9.31
N LYS A 90 -10.19 -9.74 9.52
CA LYS A 90 -10.34 -11.19 9.72
C LYS A 90 -10.01 -11.99 8.45
N ASN A 91 -10.27 -11.40 7.28
CA ASN A 91 -10.08 -12.04 5.99
C ASN A 91 -9.90 -11.00 4.90
N PHE A 92 -9.69 -11.47 3.67
CA PHE A 92 -9.46 -10.62 2.50
C PHE A 92 -10.67 -9.73 2.19
N ASP A 93 -11.88 -10.26 2.30
CA ASP A 93 -13.10 -9.49 2.01
C ASP A 93 -13.23 -8.29 2.96
N GLU A 94 -13.04 -8.51 4.24
CA GLU A 94 -13.07 -7.44 5.24
C GLU A 94 -11.98 -6.38 4.97
N PHE A 95 -10.78 -6.84 4.62
CA PHE A 95 -9.66 -5.96 4.28
C PHE A 95 -10.00 -5.04 3.09
N THR A 96 -10.55 -5.60 2.02
CA THR A 96 -10.85 -4.80 0.82
C THR A 96 -12.00 -3.82 1.03
N ARG A 97 -12.85 -4.06 2.01
CA ARG A 97 -14.01 -3.21 2.33
C ARG A 97 -13.68 -2.07 3.31
N ILE A 98 -12.46 -2.00 3.82
CA ILE A 98 -12.05 -0.85 4.63
C ILE A 98 -12.19 0.42 3.78
N ASP A 99 -12.91 1.41 4.30
CA ASP A 99 -13.17 2.66 3.56
C ASP A 99 -12.09 3.69 3.88
N CYS A 100 -11.12 3.81 3.00
CA CYS A 100 -10.09 4.85 3.09
C CYS A 100 -9.83 5.49 1.72
N TRP A 101 -10.80 5.39 0.81
CA TRP A 101 -10.74 5.94 -0.55
C TRP A 101 -9.64 5.31 -1.40
N GLN A 102 -9.21 4.10 -1.06
CA GLN A 102 -8.17 3.41 -1.78
C GLN A 102 -8.61 3.01 -3.18
N GLU A 103 -7.73 3.20 -4.15
CA GLU A 103 -7.90 2.72 -5.52
C GLU A 103 -7.15 1.43 -5.75
N TYR A 104 -6.14 1.15 -4.93
CA TYR A 104 -5.31 -0.05 -5.00
C TYR A 104 -5.08 -0.63 -3.60
N ALA A 105 -4.81 -1.93 -3.59
CA ALA A 105 -4.41 -2.62 -2.38
C ALA A 105 -3.27 -3.58 -2.71
N TYR A 106 -2.36 -3.74 -1.77
CA TYR A 106 -1.22 -4.65 -1.91
C TYR A 106 -1.16 -5.53 -0.69
N VAL A 107 -0.99 -6.84 -0.91
CA VAL A 107 -0.88 -7.80 0.19
C VAL A 107 0.38 -8.63 -0.01
N PHE A 108 1.20 -8.70 1.03
CA PHE A 108 2.33 -9.62 1.05
C PHE A 108 1.80 -11.00 1.44
N VAL A 109 1.81 -11.92 0.45
CA VAL A 109 1.28 -13.27 0.59
C VAL A 109 2.45 -14.25 0.56
N LYS A 110 2.76 -14.83 1.72
CA LYS A 110 3.84 -15.80 1.92
C LYS A 110 5.23 -15.23 1.61
N ASP A 111 5.57 -15.05 0.34
CA ASP A 111 6.90 -14.62 -0.08
C ASP A 111 6.87 -13.59 -1.20
N ARG A 112 5.70 -13.04 -1.52
CA ARG A 112 5.57 -12.09 -2.62
C ARG A 112 4.44 -11.08 -2.39
N TRP A 113 4.55 -9.93 -3.06
CA TRP A 113 3.49 -8.93 -3.10
C TRP A 113 2.51 -9.23 -4.22
N VAL A 114 1.22 -9.10 -3.92
CA VAL A 114 0.14 -9.18 -4.91
C VAL A 114 -0.60 -7.86 -4.89
N GLY A 115 -0.82 -7.29 -6.06
CA GLY A 115 -1.53 -6.02 -6.22
C GLY A 115 -2.96 -6.22 -6.69
N TYR A 116 -3.84 -5.33 -6.25
CA TYR A 116 -5.26 -5.34 -6.61
C TYR A 116 -5.74 -3.93 -6.90
N SER A 117 -6.66 -3.80 -7.85
CA SER A 117 -7.46 -2.58 -7.96
C SER A 117 -8.72 -2.77 -7.10
N VAL A 118 -9.15 -1.68 -6.46
CA VAL A 118 -10.30 -1.72 -5.54
C VAL A 118 -11.26 -0.60 -5.93
N ARG A 119 -12.54 -0.94 -6.03
CA ARG A 119 -13.58 0.05 -6.26
C ARG A 119 -14.80 -0.26 -5.39
N HIS A 120 -15.15 0.68 -4.54
CA HIS A 120 -16.33 0.59 -3.68
C HIS A 120 -17.53 1.22 -4.39
N LYS A 121 -18.67 0.53 -4.33
CA LYS A 121 -19.94 1.06 -4.82
C LYS A 121 -20.82 1.37 -3.62
N TRP A 122 -21.55 2.47 -3.71
CA TRP A 122 -22.37 2.98 -2.62
C TRP A 122 -23.82 3.12 -3.07
N ASN A 123 -24.72 3.14 -2.10
CA ASN A 123 -26.11 3.47 -2.38
C ASN A 123 -26.25 4.97 -2.71
N ASP A 124 -27.46 5.42 -3.09
CA ASP A 124 -27.69 6.78 -3.60
C ASP A 124 -27.26 7.89 -2.63
N ASP A 125 -27.39 7.69 -1.32
CA ASP A 125 -27.02 8.69 -0.32
C ASP A 125 -25.65 8.47 0.32
N TYR A 126 -24.87 7.52 -0.20
CA TYR A 126 -23.54 7.16 0.28
C TYR A 126 -23.47 6.70 1.74
N SER A 127 -24.62 6.26 2.29
CA SER A 127 -24.66 5.79 3.67
C SER A 127 -24.24 4.31 3.84
N LYS A 128 -24.29 3.55 2.75
CA LYS A 128 -23.97 2.11 2.78
C LYS A 128 -23.23 1.67 1.53
N MET A 129 -22.15 0.93 1.73
CA MET A 129 -21.43 0.28 0.63
C MET A 129 -22.27 -0.90 0.12
N THR A 130 -22.63 -0.87 -1.16
CA THR A 130 -23.46 -1.91 -1.78
C THR A 130 -22.64 -2.99 -2.44
N ASP A 131 -21.40 -2.69 -2.85
CA ASP A 131 -20.52 -3.65 -3.49
C ASP A 131 -19.06 -3.20 -3.38
N CYS A 132 -18.16 -4.16 -3.50
CA CYS A 132 -16.73 -3.92 -3.54
C CYS A 132 -16.14 -4.77 -4.66
N ILE A 133 -15.66 -4.10 -5.71
CA ILE A 133 -15.08 -4.77 -6.87
C ILE A 133 -13.57 -4.78 -6.72
N VAL A 134 -12.99 -5.99 -6.68
CA VAL A 134 -11.56 -6.19 -6.50
C VAL A 134 -11.04 -7.04 -7.65
N GLU A 135 -10.00 -6.55 -8.34
CA GLU A 135 -9.38 -7.27 -9.44
C GLU A 135 -7.86 -7.29 -9.22
N GLU A 136 -7.24 -8.45 -9.43
CA GLU A 136 -5.79 -8.54 -9.34
C GLU A 136 -5.17 -7.74 -10.48
N VAL A 137 -4.14 -6.96 -10.17
CA VAL A 137 -3.39 -6.18 -11.17
C VAL A 137 -1.93 -6.61 -11.15
N GLU A 138 -1.29 -6.53 -12.31
CA GLU A 138 0.12 -6.85 -12.42
C GLU A 138 0.96 -5.71 -11.84
N ILE A 139 1.95 -6.06 -11.03
CA ILE A 139 2.97 -5.11 -10.57
C ILE A 139 4.10 -5.18 -11.60
N PRO A 140 4.37 -4.08 -12.34
CA PRO A 140 5.40 -4.11 -13.38
C PRO A 140 6.79 -4.28 -12.78
N LYS A 141 7.71 -4.75 -13.59
CA LYS A 141 9.11 -4.84 -13.17
C LYS A 141 9.73 -3.45 -13.22
N LYS A 142 10.70 -3.22 -12.34
CA LYS A 142 11.45 -1.97 -12.34
C LYS A 142 12.11 -1.79 -13.71
N GLN A 143 11.86 -0.63 -14.33
CA GLN A 143 12.52 -0.29 -15.59
C GLN A 143 13.95 0.19 -15.32
N THR A 144 14.90 -0.46 -15.96
CA THR A 144 16.27 0.04 -15.98
C THR A 144 16.39 1.06 -17.09
N VAL A 145 16.79 2.25 -16.73
CA VAL A 145 17.13 3.28 -17.71
C VAL A 145 18.59 3.07 -18.12
N GLU A 146 18.78 2.69 -19.36
CA GLU A 146 20.12 2.55 -19.91
C GLU A 146 20.62 3.89 -20.45
#